data_5cc9f44403aa2d48ddb2952c66291703
#
_entry.id   5cc9f44403aa2d48ddb2952c66291703
#
_cell.length_a   1.000
_cell.length_b   1.000
_cell.length_c   1.000
_cell.angle_alpha   90.00
_cell.angle_beta   90.00
_cell.angle_gamma   90.00
#
_symmetry.space_group_name_H-M   'P 1'
#
loop_
_entity.id
_entity.type
_entity.pdbx_description
1 polymer ?
#
loop_
_entity_poly.entity_id
_entity_poly.type
_entity_poly.pdbx_seq_one_letter_code
_entity_poly.pdbx_strand_id
1 'polypeptide(L)'
;MTVIGDNVTLGHGCIIHNATVKNDAVIGMGAIVSDYSIVGDWAIVGEGAVVRARFEVPDGKIAVGVPAKVIGDVQDHHKEELIRFKAIYRDLAKRYPVGLKKIE
;
A
#
# COMPACT_ATOMS: atom_id res chain seq x y z
N MET A 1 5.25 8.50 -14.68
CA MET A 1 4.04 7.68 -14.76
C MET A 1 3.85 6.89 -13.48
N THR A 2 2.65 6.81 -12.97
CA THR A 2 2.33 5.99 -11.80
C THR A 2 1.95 4.59 -12.25
N VAL A 3 2.58 3.58 -11.67
CA VAL A 3 2.30 2.17 -11.96
C VAL A 3 1.87 1.49 -10.68
N ILE A 4 0.69 0.88 -10.69
CA ILE A 4 0.16 0.16 -9.54
C ILE A 4 -0.12 -1.27 -9.97
N GLY A 5 0.47 -2.22 -9.26
CA GLY A 5 0.32 -3.64 -9.55
C GLY A 5 -1.01 -4.23 -9.10
N ASP A 6 -1.06 -5.55 -9.03
CA ASP A 6 -2.27 -6.29 -8.67
C ASP A 6 -2.43 -6.40 -7.15
N ASN A 7 -3.69 -6.41 -6.70
CA ASN A 7 -4.05 -6.59 -5.29
C ASN A 7 -3.43 -5.58 -4.33
N VAL A 8 -3.12 -4.38 -4.82
CA VAL A 8 -2.60 -3.30 -3.98
C VAL A 8 -3.74 -2.70 -3.15
N THR A 9 -3.47 -2.46 -1.89
CA THR A 9 -4.42 -1.78 -1.00
C THR A 9 -4.00 -0.33 -0.83
N LEU A 10 -4.89 0.59 -1.19
CA LEU A 10 -4.65 2.02 -1.08
C LEU A 10 -5.54 2.59 0.02
N GLY A 11 -4.94 3.13 1.06
CA GLY A 11 -5.67 3.77 2.15
C GLY A 11 -6.26 5.11 1.75
N HIS A 12 -7.25 5.57 2.52
CA HIS A 12 -7.90 6.85 2.28
C HIS A 12 -6.89 8.00 2.31
N GLY A 13 -6.99 8.89 1.34
CA GLY A 13 -6.17 10.09 1.30
C GLY A 13 -4.71 9.84 0.96
N CYS A 14 -4.32 8.63 0.58
CA CYS A 14 -2.96 8.41 0.13
C CYS A 14 -2.72 9.07 -1.22
N ILE A 15 -1.49 9.50 -1.44
CA ILE A 15 -1.07 10.14 -2.69
C ILE A 15 0.08 9.33 -3.27
N ILE A 16 -0.10 8.88 -4.51
CA ILE A 16 0.95 8.18 -5.24
C ILE A 16 1.21 8.98 -6.51
N HIS A 17 2.40 9.53 -6.62
CA HIS A 17 2.76 10.39 -7.72
C HIS A 17 4.02 9.91 -8.42
N ASN A 18 3.87 9.52 -9.67
CA ASN A 18 4.99 9.13 -10.54
C ASN A 18 5.90 8.07 -9.91
N ALA A 19 5.28 7.10 -9.26
CA ALA A 19 5.97 6.04 -8.52
C ALA A 19 5.48 4.66 -8.97
N THR A 20 6.18 3.62 -8.56
CA THR A 20 5.81 2.23 -8.85
C THR A 20 5.45 1.53 -7.54
N VAL A 21 4.24 1.00 -7.47
CA VAL A 21 3.77 0.18 -6.35
C VAL A 21 3.54 -1.21 -6.91
N LYS A 22 4.28 -2.18 -6.40
CA LYS A 22 4.24 -3.55 -6.91
C LYS A 22 3.08 -4.33 -6.29
N ASN A 23 3.02 -5.63 -6.61
CA ASN A 23 1.88 -6.46 -6.26
C ASN A 23 1.71 -6.68 -4.76
N ASP A 24 0.48 -6.73 -4.31
CA ASP A 24 0.12 -7.04 -2.92
C ASP A 24 0.63 -6.05 -1.88
N ALA A 25 1.13 -4.90 -2.31
CA ALA A 25 1.60 -3.87 -1.41
C ALA A 25 0.43 -3.17 -0.70
N VAL A 26 0.71 -2.58 0.45
CA VAL A 26 -0.27 -1.82 1.23
C VAL A 26 0.24 -0.41 1.45
N ILE A 27 -0.54 0.57 1.02
CA ILE A 27 -0.25 1.98 1.25
C ILE A 27 -1.24 2.50 2.29
N GLY A 28 -0.73 2.93 3.44
CA GLY A 28 -1.58 3.38 4.54
C GLY A 28 -2.29 4.68 4.28
N MET A 29 -3.30 4.96 5.10
CA MET A 29 -4.08 6.21 5.00
C MET A 29 -3.18 7.43 5.13
N GLY A 30 -3.38 8.40 4.26
CA GLY A 30 -2.63 9.65 4.29
C GLY A 30 -1.16 9.55 3.90
N ALA A 31 -0.68 8.38 3.50
CA ALA A 31 0.70 8.22 3.07
C ALA A 31 0.95 8.91 1.74
N ILE A 32 2.18 9.35 1.54
CA ILE A 32 2.61 9.99 0.30
C ILE A 32 3.76 9.19 -0.28
N VAL A 33 3.60 8.75 -1.52
CA VAL A 33 4.63 8.01 -2.25
C VAL A 33 5.08 8.87 -3.42
N SER A 34 6.30 9.36 -3.35
CA SER A 34 6.81 10.41 -4.21
C SER A 34 7.49 9.90 -5.48
N ASP A 35 7.92 10.83 -6.32
CA ASP A 35 8.45 10.57 -7.66
C ASP A 35 9.57 9.55 -7.69
N TYR A 36 9.47 8.60 -8.62
CA TYR A 36 10.48 7.57 -8.88
C TYR A 36 10.78 6.66 -7.69
N SER A 37 9.95 6.67 -6.67
CA SER A 37 10.06 5.70 -5.58
C SER A 37 9.47 4.36 -6.01
N ILE A 38 9.87 3.30 -5.32
CA ILE A 38 9.39 1.94 -5.59
C ILE A 38 8.95 1.33 -4.27
N VAL A 39 7.72 0.83 -4.25
CA VAL A 39 7.21 0.03 -3.12
C VAL A 39 7.11 -1.40 -3.60
N GLY A 40 7.88 -2.30 -2.99
CA GLY A 40 8.03 -3.67 -3.44
C GLY A 40 6.81 -4.55 -3.20
N ASP A 41 6.89 -5.79 -3.66
CA ASP A 41 5.83 -6.78 -3.47
C ASP A 41 5.62 -7.04 -1.96
N TRP A 42 4.38 -7.04 -1.52
CA TRP A 42 4.02 -7.25 -0.10
C TRP A 42 4.57 -6.20 0.86
N ALA A 43 5.18 -5.13 0.37
CA ALA A 43 5.67 -4.07 1.23
C ALA A 43 4.51 -3.28 1.83
N ILE A 44 4.72 -2.75 3.01
CA ILE A 44 3.72 -1.95 3.73
C ILE A 44 4.29 -0.57 3.98
N VAL A 45 3.57 0.46 3.56
CA VAL A 45 3.85 1.85 3.91
C VAL A 45 2.83 2.26 4.96
N GLY A 46 3.30 2.65 6.13
CA GLY A 46 2.42 2.98 7.26
C GLY A 46 1.60 4.24 7.06
N GLU A 47 0.59 4.41 7.89
CA GLU A 47 -0.27 5.59 7.85
C GLU A 47 0.54 6.87 8.01
N GLY A 48 0.26 7.86 7.18
CA GLY A 48 0.90 9.17 7.24
C GLY A 48 2.38 9.18 6.86
N ALA A 49 2.94 8.06 6.43
CA ALA A 49 4.35 8.00 6.05
C ALA A 49 4.59 8.78 4.76
N VAL A 50 5.79 9.33 4.62
CA VAL A 50 6.22 10.01 3.40
C VAL A 50 7.40 9.27 2.81
N VAL A 51 7.16 8.54 1.74
CA VAL A 51 8.20 7.85 0.97
C VAL A 51 8.80 8.88 0.01
N ARG A 52 10.04 9.26 0.26
CA ARG A 52 10.73 10.30 -0.49
C ARG A 52 11.01 9.85 -1.92
N ALA A 53 11.21 10.84 -2.79
CA ALA A 53 11.57 10.61 -4.18
C ALA A 53 12.78 9.65 -4.27
N ARG A 54 12.67 8.68 -5.18
CA ARG A 54 13.72 7.69 -5.48
C ARG A 54 14.01 6.70 -4.35
N PHE A 55 13.27 6.74 -3.25
CA PHE A 55 13.42 5.79 -2.16
C PHE A 55 12.79 4.45 -2.56
N GLU A 56 13.42 3.35 -2.19
CA GLU A 56 12.88 2.03 -2.43
C GLU A 56 12.51 1.37 -1.11
N VAL A 57 11.26 0.91 -1.02
CA VAL A 57 10.82 0.02 0.06
C VAL A 57 10.92 -1.40 -0.52
N PRO A 58 11.91 -2.19 -0.08
CA PRO A 58 12.12 -3.53 -0.65
C PRO A 58 10.93 -4.46 -0.43
N ASP A 59 10.88 -5.54 -1.19
CA ASP A 59 9.82 -6.54 -1.06
C ASP A 59 9.71 -7.03 0.38
N GLY A 60 8.48 -7.12 0.88
CA GLY A 60 8.21 -7.66 2.19
C GLY A 60 8.66 -6.80 3.37
N LYS A 61 8.99 -5.54 3.15
CA LYS A 61 9.43 -4.63 4.22
C LYS A 61 8.34 -3.68 4.63
N ILE A 62 8.47 -3.17 5.86
CA ILE A 62 7.57 -2.17 6.43
C ILE A 62 8.33 -0.85 6.55
N ALA A 63 7.78 0.21 5.98
CA ALA A 63 8.35 1.55 6.08
C ALA A 63 7.36 2.50 6.73
N VAL A 64 7.81 3.29 7.71
CA VAL A 64 6.97 4.23 8.45
C VAL A 64 7.71 5.53 8.70
N GLY A 65 6.96 6.58 8.97
CA GLY A 65 7.49 7.86 9.41
C GLY A 65 7.65 8.90 8.30
N VAL A 66 8.14 10.07 8.71
CA VAL A 66 8.40 11.23 7.84
C VAL A 66 9.83 11.70 8.10
N PRO A 67 10.79 11.44 7.22
CA PRO A 67 10.71 10.58 6.05
C PRO A 67 10.57 9.09 6.42
N ALA A 68 9.97 8.33 5.54
CA ALA A 68 9.76 6.90 5.79
C ALA A 68 11.09 6.15 5.88
N LYS A 69 11.16 5.23 6.84
CA LYS A 69 12.32 4.37 7.05
C LYS A 69 11.85 2.93 7.17
N VAL A 70 12.65 2.02 6.68
CA VAL A 70 12.36 0.59 6.81
C VAL A 70 12.62 0.18 8.25
N ILE A 71 11.58 -0.35 8.91
CA ILE A 71 11.66 -0.73 10.33
C ILE A 71 11.57 -2.23 10.58
N GLY A 72 11.22 -3.02 9.59
CA GLY A 72 11.09 -4.46 9.77
C GLY A 72 10.55 -5.17 8.56
N ASP A 73 10.25 -6.44 8.76
CA ASP A 73 9.71 -7.32 7.73
C ASP A 73 8.22 -7.60 7.95
N VAL A 74 7.50 -7.77 6.84
CA VAL A 74 6.13 -8.25 6.89
C VAL A 74 6.15 -9.74 7.23
N GLN A 75 5.52 -10.10 8.35
CA GLN A 75 5.48 -11.49 8.81
C GLN A 75 4.41 -12.28 8.06
N ASP A 76 4.54 -13.62 8.04
CA ASP A 76 3.57 -14.47 7.35
C ASP A 76 2.15 -14.29 7.88
N HIS A 77 1.98 -14.11 9.18
CA HIS A 77 0.66 -13.88 9.75
C HIS A 77 0.05 -12.54 9.29
N HIS A 78 0.88 -11.53 9.04
CA HIS A 78 0.40 -10.27 8.44
C HIS A 78 -0.12 -10.49 7.03
N LYS A 79 0.58 -11.32 6.24
CA LYS A 79 0.15 -11.65 4.89
C LYS A 79 -1.19 -12.39 4.90
N GLU A 80 -1.35 -13.34 5.80
CA GLU A 80 -2.61 -14.09 5.94
C GLU A 80 -3.77 -13.16 6.32
N GLU A 81 -3.55 -12.26 7.25
CA GLU A 81 -4.56 -11.27 7.66
C GLU A 81 -4.92 -10.36 6.49
N LEU A 82 -3.93 -9.90 5.73
CA LEU A 82 -4.17 -9.04 4.57
C LEU A 82 -4.94 -9.76 3.48
N ILE A 83 -4.61 -11.01 3.20
CA ILE A 83 -5.33 -11.83 2.23
C ILE A 83 -6.79 -11.97 2.65
N ARG A 84 -7.04 -12.29 3.91
CA ARG A 84 -8.39 -12.43 4.47
C ARG A 84 -9.16 -11.13 4.39
N PHE A 85 -8.54 -10.03 4.76
CA PHE A 85 -9.12 -8.69 4.70
C PHE A 85 -9.50 -8.31 3.28
N LYS A 86 -8.60 -8.51 2.33
CA LYS A 86 -8.85 -8.23 0.92
C LYS A 86 -10.00 -9.08 0.36
N ALA A 87 -10.09 -10.35 0.78
CA ALA A 87 -11.18 -11.22 0.37
C ALA A 87 -12.53 -10.72 0.89
N ILE A 88 -12.59 -10.25 2.13
CA ILE A 88 -13.80 -9.67 2.72
C ILE A 88 -14.22 -8.43 1.94
N TYR A 89 -13.28 -7.55 1.62
CA TYR A 89 -13.57 -6.35 0.82
C TYR A 89 -14.09 -6.68 -0.56
N ARG A 90 -13.52 -7.67 -1.21
CA ARG A 90 -14.03 -8.12 -2.53
C ARG A 90 -15.47 -8.63 -2.44
N ASP A 91 -15.79 -9.37 -1.39
CA ASP A 91 -17.16 -9.87 -1.17
C ASP A 91 -18.13 -8.71 -0.93
N LEU A 92 -17.74 -7.75 -0.09
CA LEU A 92 -18.55 -6.56 0.15
C LEU A 92 -18.72 -5.72 -1.13
N ALA A 93 -17.71 -5.63 -1.96
CA ALA A 93 -17.79 -4.91 -3.22
C ALA A 93 -18.84 -5.53 -4.16
N LYS A 94 -18.98 -6.86 -4.15
CA LYS A 94 -20.02 -7.55 -4.91
C LYS A 94 -21.42 -7.24 -4.38
N ARG A 95 -21.55 -7.10 -3.07
CA ARG A 95 -22.86 -6.83 -2.42
C ARG A 95 -23.24 -5.36 -2.48
N TYR A 96 -22.27 -4.46 -2.34
CA TYR A 96 -22.50 -3.01 -2.22
C TYR A 96 -21.53 -2.23 -3.10
N PRO A 97 -21.57 -2.42 -4.43
CA PRO A 97 -20.53 -1.85 -5.30
C PRO A 97 -20.47 -0.33 -5.29
N VAL A 98 -21.62 0.34 -5.11
CA VAL A 98 -21.68 1.82 -5.14
C VAL A 98 -21.02 2.41 -3.90
N GLY A 99 -21.29 1.83 -2.73
CA GLY A 99 -20.72 2.30 -1.48
C GLY A 99 -19.21 2.15 -1.40
N LEU A 100 -18.68 1.06 -1.94
CA LEU A 100 -17.28 0.73 -1.81
C LEU A 100 -16.36 1.45 -2.79
N LYS A 101 -16.90 2.02 -3.85
CA LYS A 101 -16.10 2.80 -4.80
C LYS A 101 -15.42 4.00 -4.16
N LYS A 102 -15.92 4.48 -3.06
CA LYS A 102 -15.37 5.65 -2.36
C LYS A 102 -14.29 5.30 -1.36
N ILE A 103 -14.03 4.03 -1.12
CA ILE A 103 -13.04 3.57 -0.16
C ILE A 103 -11.63 3.58 -0.76
N GLU A 104 -11.54 3.46 -2.06
CA GLU A 104 -10.27 3.42 -2.80
C GLU A 104 -9.62 4.78 -2.97
#